data_3800d14ab2b59b6332f4cf2674d690a7
#
_entry.id   3800d14ab2b59b6332f4cf2674d690a7
#
_cell.length_a   1.000
_cell.length_b   1.000
_cell.length_c   1.000
_cell.angle_alpha   90.00
_cell.angle_beta   90.00
_cell.angle_gamma   90.00
#
_symmetry.space_group_name_H-M   'P 1'
#
loop_
_entity.id
_entity.type
_entity.pdbx_description
1 polymer ?
#
loop_
_entity_poly.entity_id
_entity_poly.type
_entity_poly.pdbx_seq_one_letter_code
_entity_poly.pdbx_strand_id
1 'polypeptide(L)'
;DNILHPVDTPELFTEELYRLPYYYQYPIQEHLPDVKPSPFLSKGFITFGCFNKPEKINDKVIELWSDVLRAVPESKLLLKYFNYYCEPSMNARLKSRFKKNGVSEDRLIFQFNSDSRQTHLALYEHIDISLDPFPFNGATTTFEALSMGVPVVSLFGKHFVDRVAASIVTHAGYPEFVAKTKEDYVELAKNLASDIDGLNKLRLSIRDNLHKSKICDGEPYCRNIETA
;
A
#
# COMPACT_ATOMS: atom_id res chain seq x y z
N ASP A 1 -9.79 8.34 -14.27
CA ASP A 1 -8.58 8.93 -14.88
C ASP A 1 -7.91 7.93 -15.83
N ASN A 2 -6.91 8.37 -16.58
CA ASN A 2 -6.24 7.56 -17.59
C ASN A 2 -5.36 6.42 -17.02
N ILE A 3 -5.09 6.40 -15.73
CA ILE A 3 -4.38 5.30 -15.04
C ILE A 3 -5.38 4.20 -14.75
N LEU A 4 -6.55 4.54 -14.20
CA LEU A 4 -7.62 3.59 -13.87
C LEU A 4 -8.26 3.01 -15.12
N HIS A 5 -8.60 3.86 -16.09
CA HIS A 5 -9.21 3.50 -17.37
C HIS A 5 -8.43 4.16 -18.52
N PRO A 6 -7.37 3.55 -19.04
CA PRO A 6 -6.68 4.01 -20.25
C PRO A 6 -7.64 4.13 -21.43
N VAL A 7 -7.24 4.90 -22.46
CA VAL A 7 -8.08 5.07 -23.66
C VAL A 7 -8.37 3.74 -24.36
N ASP A 8 -7.41 2.82 -24.31
CA ASP A 8 -7.44 1.47 -24.88
C ASP A 8 -7.85 0.39 -23.88
N THR A 9 -8.56 0.77 -22.79
CA THR A 9 -9.01 -0.21 -21.80
C THR A 9 -9.84 -1.33 -22.45
N PRO A 10 -9.59 -2.61 -22.11
CA PRO A 10 -10.40 -3.72 -22.60
C PRO A 10 -11.74 -3.88 -21.84
N GLU A 11 -11.97 -3.07 -20.80
CA GLU A 11 -13.19 -3.13 -20.00
C GLU A 11 -14.37 -2.58 -20.77
N LEU A 12 -15.52 -3.24 -20.69
CA LEU A 12 -16.75 -2.86 -21.36
C LEU A 12 -17.63 -2.05 -20.40
N PHE A 13 -18.20 -0.97 -20.92
CA PHE A 13 -19.11 -0.08 -20.21
C PHE A 13 -20.40 0.07 -21.01
N THR A 14 -21.52 0.20 -20.34
CA THR A 14 -22.81 0.56 -20.93
C THR A 14 -22.95 2.07 -21.06
N GLU A 15 -22.24 2.81 -20.21
CA GLU A 15 -22.21 4.27 -20.17
C GLU A 15 -21.00 4.81 -20.95
N GLU A 16 -21.09 6.07 -21.34
CA GLU A 16 -19.95 6.80 -21.88
C GLU A 16 -18.94 7.10 -20.75
N LEU A 17 -17.69 6.74 -20.98
CA LEU A 17 -16.64 6.87 -19.99
C LEU A 17 -15.99 8.26 -20.04
N TYR A 18 -16.35 9.14 -19.14
CA TYR A 18 -15.71 10.44 -18.97
C TYR A 18 -14.48 10.34 -18.03
N ARG A 19 -13.31 10.73 -18.53
CA ARG A 19 -12.03 10.61 -17.78
C ARG A 19 -11.63 11.93 -17.16
N LEU A 20 -11.83 12.07 -15.86
CA LEU A 20 -11.26 13.18 -15.08
C LEU A 20 -9.72 13.11 -15.04
N PRO A 21 -9.02 14.22 -14.79
CA PRO A 21 -7.56 14.23 -14.62
C PRO A 21 -7.08 13.29 -13.52
N TYR A 22 -7.86 13.15 -12.43
CA TYR A 22 -7.70 12.17 -11.36
C TYR A 22 -9.09 11.81 -10.81
N TYR A 23 -9.23 10.55 -10.40
CA TYR A 23 -10.53 10.03 -9.94
C TYR A 23 -10.67 10.13 -8.41
N TYR A 24 -9.62 9.72 -7.69
CA TYR A 24 -9.67 9.74 -6.24
C TYR A 24 -9.43 11.12 -5.68
N GLN A 25 -10.26 11.47 -4.70
CA GLN A 25 -10.10 12.65 -3.85
C GLN A 25 -9.99 12.18 -2.39
N TYR A 26 -9.00 12.67 -1.66
CA TYR A 26 -8.80 12.34 -0.26
C TYR A 26 -8.62 13.63 0.55
N PRO A 27 -9.58 14.01 1.38
CA PRO A 27 -9.47 15.24 2.14
C PRO A 27 -8.32 15.12 3.15
N ILE A 28 -7.61 16.22 3.36
CA ILE A 28 -6.59 16.30 4.41
C ILE A 28 -7.26 16.00 5.75
N GLN A 29 -6.76 15.01 6.44
CA GLN A 29 -7.29 14.58 7.72
C GLN A 29 -6.72 15.43 8.84
N GLU A 30 -7.58 15.93 9.72
CA GLU A 30 -7.18 16.60 10.96
C GLU A 30 -6.78 15.56 12.02
N HIS A 31 -5.89 15.95 12.93
CA HIS A 31 -5.49 15.17 14.11
C HIS A 31 -4.88 13.79 13.78
N LEU A 32 -4.12 13.69 12.68
CA LEU A 32 -3.34 12.48 12.40
C LEU A 32 -2.23 12.28 13.44
N PRO A 33 -1.89 11.03 13.80
CA PRO A 33 -0.67 10.75 14.56
C PRO A 33 0.58 11.28 13.84
N ASP A 34 1.61 11.66 14.59
CA ASP A 34 2.88 12.08 14.01
C ASP A 34 3.51 11.00 13.15
N VAL A 35 4.13 11.39 12.03
CA VAL A 35 4.99 10.49 11.27
C VAL A 35 6.27 10.26 12.07
N LYS A 36 6.51 9.00 12.44
CA LYS A 36 7.71 8.59 13.16
C LYS A 36 8.81 8.19 12.16
N PRO A 37 10.09 8.28 12.55
CA PRO A 37 11.19 7.71 11.77
C PRO A 37 10.96 6.23 11.42
N SER A 38 11.68 5.74 10.41
CA SER A 38 11.62 4.32 10.00
C SER A 38 11.85 3.39 11.20
N PRO A 39 10.96 2.42 11.44
CA PRO A 39 11.13 1.45 12.51
C PRO A 39 12.40 0.59 12.36
N PHE A 40 12.96 0.48 11.16
CA PHE A 40 14.26 -0.15 10.94
C PHE A 40 15.34 0.43 11.86
N LEU A 41 15.37 1.75 12.08
CA LEU A 41 16.39 2.42 12.89
C LEU A 41 16.46 1.91 14.33
N SER A 42 15.35 1.40 14.85
CA SER A 42 15.27 0.82 16.20
C SER A 42 15.28 -0.70 16.21
N LYS A 43 14.77 -1.35 15.15
CA LYS A 43 14.60 -2.81 15.09
C LYS A 43 15.76 -3.53 14.42
N GLY A 44 16.51 -2.86 13.52
CA GLY A 44 17.62 -3.44 12.76
C GLY A 44 17.17 -4.37 11.62
N PHE A 45 15.87 -4.42 11.30
CA PHE A 45 15.33 -5.18 10.17
C PHE A 45 14.15 -4.45 9.55
N ILE A 46 13.96 -4.62 8.23
CA ILE A 46 12.82 -4.07 7.49
C ILE A 46 11.54 -4.80 7.89
N THR A 47 10.50 -4.02 8.14
CA THR A 47 9.13 -4.52 8.32
C THR A 47 8.27 -4.08 7.12
N PHE A 48 7.95 -5.02 6.25
CA PHE A 48 6.88 -4.85 5.28
C PHE A 48 5.53 -4.92 5.98
N GLY A 49 4.50 -4.28 5.40
CA GLY A 49 3.17 -4.34 6.01
C GLY A 49 2.03 -4.34 5.01
N CYS A 50 0.89 -4.91 5.43
CA CYS A 50 -0.37 -4.79 4.70
C CYS A 50 -1.54 -4.69 5.68
N PHE A 51 -2.30 -3.59 5.57
CA PHE A 51 -3.46 -3.31 6.41
C PHE A 51 -4.78 -3.50 5.63
N ASN A 52 -4.70 -4.16 4.48
CA ASN A 52 -5.84 -4.49 3.65
C ASN A 52 -6.62 -5.68 4.20
N LYS A 53 -7.87 -5.79 3.72
CA LYS A 53 -8.78 -6.88 4.04
C LYS A 53 -8.15 -8.24 3.71
N PRO A 54 -8.17 -9.23 4.63
CA PRO A 54 -7.49 -10.51 4.46
C PRO A 54 -7.91 -11.31 3.22
N GLU A 55 -9.15 -11.15 2.75
CA GLU A 55 -9.66 -11.81 1.54
C GLU A 55 -8.93 -11.39 0.26
N LYS A 56 -8.24 -10.24 0.29
CA LYS A 56 -7.37 -9.80 -0.81
C LYS A 56 -6.05 -10.57 -0.86
N ILE A 57 -5.66 -11.27 0.23
CA ILE A 57 -4.40 -12.02 0.34
C ILE A 57 -4.60 -13.44 -0.21
N ASN A 58 -4.67 -13.54 -1.53
CA ASN A 58 -4.79 -14.79 -2.27
C ASN A 58 -3.43 -15.51 -2.45
N ASP A 59 -3.41 -16.69 -3.10
CA ASP A 59 -2.17 -17.46 -3.28
C ASP A 59 -1.13 -16.74 -4.13
N LYS A 60 -1.55 -15.98 -5.16
CA LYS A 60 -0.63 -15.22 -6.01
C LYS A 60 0.03 -14.05 -5.25
N VAL A 61 -0.70 -13.43 -4.33
CA VAL A 61 -0.16 -12.39 -3.42
C VAL A 61 0.85 -12.99 -2.46
N ILE A 62 0.53 -14.14 -1.87
CA ILE A 62 1.44 -14.84 -0.94
C ILE A 62 2.73 -15.26 -1.66
N GLU A 63 2.63 -15.78 -2.89
CA GLU A 63 3.79 -16.12 -3.72
C GLU A 63 4.69 -14.90 -3.93
N LEU A 64 4.13 -13.80 -4.46
CA LEU A 64 4.88 -12.57 -4.72
C LEU A 64 5.49 -11.96 -3.44
N TRP A 65 4.74 -11.90 -2.34
CA TRP A 65 5.27 -11.37 -1.09
C TRP A 65 6.32 -12.30 -0.46
N SER A 66 6.24 -13.61 -0.72
CA SER A 66 7.30 -14.54 -0.36
C SER A 66 8.58 -14.28 -1.14
N ASP A 67 8.47 -13.92 -2.45
CA ASP A 67 9.62 -13.50 -3.25
C ASP A 67 10.26 -12.23 -2.70
N VAL A 68 9.47 -11.22 -2.31
CA VAL A 68 9.95 -10.01 -1.64
C VAL A 68 10.69 -10.36 -0.35
N LEU A 69 10.10 -11.17 0.51
CA LEU A 69 10.72 -11.57 1.78
C LEU A 69 12.01 -12.34 1.57
N ARG A 70 12.12 -13.18 0.53
CA ARG A 70 13.37 -13.88 0.18
C ARG A 70 14.43 -12.93 -0.37
N ALA A 71 14.01 -11.92 -1.17
CA ALA A 71 14.90 -10.91 -1.72
C ALA A 71 15.45 -9.94 -0.66
N VAL A 72 14.76 -9.78 0.47
CA VAL A 72 15.17 -8.97 1.62
C VAL A 72 15.30 -9.87 2.86
N PRO A 73 16.46 -10.53 3.06
CA PRO A 73 16.71 -11.38 4.23
C PRO A 73 16.43 -10.64 5.54
N GLU A 74 16.04 -11.39 6.59
CA GLU A 74 15.71 -10.88 7.93
C GLU A 74 14.47 -9.95 7.99
N SER A 75 13.94 -9.49 6.86
CA SER A 75 12.71 -8.68 6.86
C SER A 75 11.51 -9.47 7.39
N LYS A 76 10.53 -8.75 7.91
CA LYS A 76 9.28 -9.33 8.42
C LYS A 76 8.08 -8.73 7.68
N LEU A 77 6.96 -9.46 7.69
CA LEU A 77 5.68 -9.00 7.15
C LEU A 77 4.67 -8.86 8.28
N LEU A 78 4.21 -7.63 8.51
CA LEU A 78 3.15 -7.32 9.47
C LEU A 78 1.82 -7.25 8.74
N LEU A 79 0.87 -8.07 9.18
CA LEU A 79 -0.50 -8.11 8.68
C LEU A 79 -1.47 -7.61 9.75
N LYS A 80 -2.35 -6.67 9.37
CA LYS A 80 -3.32 -6.05 10.26
C LYS A 80 -4.65 -5.80 9.54
N TYR A 81 -5.74 -6.20 10.16
CA TYR A 81 -7.10 -5.80 9.74
C TYR A 81 -8.07 -5.98 10.89
N PHE A 82 -8.55 -4.89 11.49
CA PHE A 82 -9.40 -4.93 12.69
C PHE A 82 -8.93 -6.00 13.69
N ASN A 83 -9.85 -6.84 14.17
CA ASN A 83 -9.56 -7.97 15.06
C ASN A 83 -9.42 -9.32 14.30
N TYR A 84 -9.31 -9.31 12.98
CA TYR A 84 -9.30 -10.52 12.17
C TYR A 84 -8.17 -11.48 12.54
N TYR A 85 -7.00 -10.93 12.84
CA TYR A 85 -5.81 -11.70 13.20
C TYR A 85 -5.71 -12.07 14.69
N CYS A 86 -6.75 -11.82 15.49
CA CYS A 86 -6.84 -12.40 16.84
C CYS A 86 -7.17 -13.90 16.79
N GLU A 87 -7.64 -14.41 15.65
CA GLU A 87 -8.02 -15.81 15.46
C GLU A 87 -6.80 -16.69 15.15
N PRO A 88 -6.38 -17.60 16.07
CA PRO A 88 -5.17 -18.40 15.89
C PRO A 88 -5.21 -19.32 14.66
N SER A 89 -6.39 -19.84 14.30
CA SER A 89 -6.57 -20.73 13.15
C SER A 89 -6.27 -20.02 11.83
N MET A 90 -6.65 -18.75 11.71
CA MET A 90 -6.36 -17.90 10.55
C MET A 90 -4.85 -17.66 10.43
N ASN A 91 -4.20 -17.31 11.54
CA ASN A 91 -2.77 -17.06 11.57
C ASN A 91 -1.98 -18.33 11.21
N ALA A 92 -2.38 -19.50 11.74
CA ALA A 92 -1.78 -20.78 11.39
C ALA A 92 -1.92 -21.11 9.90
N ARG A 93 -3.11 -20.85 9.32
CA ARG A 93 -3.35 -21.05 7.89
C ARG A 93 -2.44 -20.16 7.02
N LEU A 94 -2.30 -18.87 7.35
CA LEU A 94 -1.41 -17.97 6.62
C LEU A 94 0.05 -18.38 6.77
N LYS A 95 0.50 -18.68 7.99
CA LYS A 95 1.86 -19.19 8.24
C LYS A 95 2.18 -20.41 7.39
N SER A 96 1.27 -21.39 7.35
CA SER A 96 1.43 -22.60 6.52
C SER A 96 1.57 -22.27 5.03
N ARG A 97 0.79 -21.31 4.51
CA ARG A 97 0.87 -20.89 3.09
C ARG A 97 2.20 -20.20 2.77
N PHE A 98 2.67 -19.28 3.63
CA PHE A 98 3.99 -18.65 3.46
C PHE A 98 5.14 -19.67 3.60
N LYS A 99 5.04 -20.61 4.55
CA LYS A 99 6.03 -21.69 4.72
C LYS A 99 6.17 -22.56 3.48
N LYS A 100 5.07 -22.88 2.79
CA LYS A 100 5.09 -23.60 1.49
C LYS A 100 5.86 -22.83 0.41
N ASN A 101 5.94 -21.50 0.53
CA ASN A 101 6.70 -20.63 -0.37
C ASN A 101 8.10 -20.27 0.20
N GLY A 102 8.60 -21.04 1.18
CA GLY A 102 9.96 -20.90 1.71
C GLY A 102 10.17 -19.75 2.70
N VAL A 103 9.09 -19.19 3.26
CA VAL A 103 9.17 -18.14 4.28
C VAL A 103 8.96 -18.73 5.66
N SER A 104 9.88 -18.50 6.58
CA SER A 104 9.78 -18.96 7.98
C SER A 104 8.63 -18.26 8.71
N GLU A 105 7.97 -18.98 9.60
CA GLU A 105 6.76 -18.52 10.32
C GLU A 105 7.02 -17.35 11.26
N ASP A 106 8.23 -17.23 11.81
CA ASP A 106 8.67 -16.13 12.68
C ASP A 106 8.84 -14.80 11.95
N ARG A 107 8.84 -14.82 10.62
CA ARG A 107 8.85 -13.62 9.78
C ARG A 107 7.47 -12.99 9.61
N LEU A 108 6.39 -13.64 10.08
CA LEU A 108 5.02 -13.11 10.01
C LEU A 108 4.59 -12.55 11.36
N ILE A 109 4.21 -11.29 11.38
CA ILE A 109 3.68 -10.58 12.54
C ILE A 109 2.20 -10.33 12.29
N PHE A 110 1.35 -10.70 13.24
CA PHE A 110 -0.08 -10.45 13.20
C PHE A 110 -0.45 -9.41 14.25
N GLN A 111 -1.04 -8.31 13.79
CA GLN A 111 -1.46 -7.20 14.64
C GLN A 111 -3.00 -7.11 14.64
N PHE A 112 -3.56 -6.93 15.79
CA PHE A 112 -4.98 -6.71 16.04
C PHE A 112 -5.13 -5.70 17.19
N ASN A 113 -6.35 -5.36 17.58
CA ASN A 113 -6.68 -4.36 18.60
C ASN A 113 -6.29 -2.93 18.18
N SER A 114 -7.22 -2.26 17.51
CA SER A 114 -7.22 -0.82 17.38
C SER A 114 -8.62 -0.33 17.76
N ASP A 115 -8.72 0.31 18.91
CA ASP A 115 -10.00 0.72 19.47
C ASP A 115 -10.53 2.03 18.86
N SER A 116 -9.69 2.71 18.10
CA SER A 116 -10.03 3.96 17.44
C SER A 116 -9.29 4.09 16.10
N ARG A 117 -9.75 5.05 15.26
CA ARG A 117 -9.05 5.43 14.05
C ARG A 117 -7.61 5.90 14.32
N GLN A 118 -7.40 6.66 15.38
CA GLN A 118 -6.06 7.15 15.73
C GLN A 118 -5.12 6.01 16.10
N THR A 119 -5.56 5.06 16.92
CA THR A 119 -4.75 3.88 17.26
C THR A 119 -4.51 3.00 16.05
N HIS A 120 -5.48 2.90 15.11
CA HIS A 120 -5.28 2.21 13.85
C HIS A 120 -4.19 2.87 12.99
N LEU A 121 -4.25 4.18 12.82
CA LEU A 121 -3.26 4.91 12.02
C LEU A 121 -1.87 4.89 12.65
N ALA A 122 -1.78 4.99 13.98
CA ALA A 122 -0.51 4.90 14.70
C ALA A 122 0.24 3.58 14.43
N LEU A 123 -0.47 2.47 14.15
CA LEU A 123 0.18 1.18 13.84
C LEU A 123 1.04 1.21 12.57
N TYR A 124 0.87 2.18 11.66
CA TYR A 124 1.77 2.37 10.52
C TYR A 124 3.20 2.75 10.93
N GLU A 125 3.42 3.19 12.18
CA GLU A 125 4.77 3.39 12.73
C GLU A 125 5.60 2.10 12.82
N HIS A 126 4.94 0.94 12.77
CA HIS A 126 5.58 -0.37 12.90
C HIS A 126 6.04 -0.97 11.58
N ILE A 127 5.70 -0.36 10.44
CA ILE A 127 6.07 -0.83 9.11
C ILE A 127 6.92 0.21 8.37
N ASP A 128 7.88 -0.25 7.59
CA ASP A 128 8.76 0.59 6.77
C ASP A 128 8.19 0.82 5.38
N ILE A 129 7.64 -0.23 4.77
CA ILE A 129 7.13 -0.25 3.40
C ILE A 129 5.81 -1.01 3.38
N SER A 130 4.79 -0.44 2.74
CA SER A 130 3.50 -1.11 2.52
C SER A 130 3.51 -1.91 1.22
N LEU A 131 3.10 -3.18 1.29
CA LEU A 131 2.90 -4.04 0.13
C LEU A 131 1.41 -4.08 -0.23
N ASP A 132 1.08 -3.54 -1.40
CA ASP A 132 -0.30 -3.54 -1.88
C ASP A 132 -0.69 -4.89 -2.48
N PRO A 133 -1.86 -5.47 -2.11
CA PRO A 133 -2.32 -6.73 -2.67
C PRO A 133 -2.88 -6.56 -4.09
N PHE A 134 -2.87 -7.66 -4.87
CA PHE A 134 -3.45 -7.71 -6.20
C PHE A 134 -4.27 -9.01 -6.39
N PRO A 135 -5.22 -9.08 -7.33
CA PRO A 135 -5.63 -8.04 -8.27
C PRO A 135 -6.54 -6.97 -7.65
N PHE A 136 -6.84 -7.02 -6.37
CA PHE A 136 -7.71 -6.05 -5.71
C PHE A 136 -6.86 -5.13 -4.81
N ASN A 137 -6.50 -3.97 -5.34
CA ASN A 137 -5.65 -3.00 -4.64
C ASN A 137 -6.31 -2.38 -3.40
N GLY A 138 -5.49 -1.74 -2.56
CA GLY A 138 -5.95 -0.80 -1.54
C GLY A 138 -6.39 0.52 -2.15
N ALA A 139 -7.39 1.17 -1.53
CA ALA A 139 -7.73 2.55 -1.79
C ALA A 139 -7.53 3.36 -0.50
N THR A 140 -8.45 3.26 0.46
CA THR A 140 -8.33 3.92 1.77
C THR A 140 -7.02 3.55 2.47
N THR A 141 -6.64 2.28 2.48
CA THR A 141 -5.38 1.81 3.10
C THR A 141 -4.14 2.36 2.41
N THR A 142 -4.19 2.66 1.10
CA THR A 142 -3.10 3.32 0.38
C THR A 142 -2.97 4.77 0.82
N PHE A 143 -4.07 5.52 0.92
CA PHE A 143 -4.07 6.87 1.48
C PHE A 143 -3.61 6.91 2.93
N GLU A 144 -4.06 5.98 3.76
CA GLU A 144 -3.65 5.86 5.16
C GLU A 144 -2.13 5.64 5.28
N ALA A 145 -1.58 4.70 4.49
CA ALA A 145 -0.14 4.44 4.46
C ALA A 145 0.64 5.71 4.08
N LEU A 146 0.28 6.37 2.98
CA LEU A 146 0.91 7.61 2.54
C LEU A 146 0.75 8.74 3.58
N SER A 147 -0.43 8.89 4.19
CA SER A 147 -0.67 9.88 5.25
C SER A 147 0.16 9.62 6.50
N MET A 148 0.55 8.36 6.74
CA MET A 148 1.44 7.97 7.84
C MET A 148 2.91 7.87 7.42
N GLY A 149 3.26 8.41 6.23
CA GLY A 149 4.62 8.47 5.73
C GLY A 149 5.15 7.15 5.20
N VAL A 150 4.30 6.14 4.98
CA VAL A 150 4.73 4.82 4.53
C VAL A 150 4.63 4.72 3.01
N PRO A 151 5.73 4.48 2.27
CA PRO A 151 5.69 4.25 0.84
C PRO A 151 4.93 2.96 0.52
N VAL A 152 4.19 2.97 -0.59
CA VAL A 152 3.34 1.86 -1.02
C VAL A 152 3.85 1.30 -2.33
N VAL A 153 4.30 0.06 -2.33
CA VAL A 153 4.66 -0.67 -3.55
C VAL A 153 3.39 -1.32 -4.10
N SER A 154 3.01 -0.98 -5.34
CA SER A 154 1.83 -1.51 -6.00
C SER A 154 2.18 -2.14 -7.35
N LEU A 155 1.42 -3.17 -7.73
CA LEU A 155 1.55 -3.84 -9.04
C LEU A 155 0.44 -3.33 -9.97
N PHE A 156 0.83 -2.75 -11.10
CA PHE A 156 -0.09 -2.28 -12.13
C PHE A 156 -0.71 -3.45 -12.88
N GLY A 157 -2.03 -3.49 -12.97
CA GLY A 157 -2.76 -4.55 -13.62
C GLY A 157 -3.57 -4.15 -14.85
N LYS A 158 -4.56 -4.99 -15.22
CA LYS A 158 -5.33 -4.84 -16.44
C LYS A 158 -6.71 -4.22 -16.24
N HIS A 159 -7.23 -4.27 -15.01
CA HIS A 159 -8.59 -3.85 -14.68
C HIS A 159 -8.60 -2.70 -13.69
N PHE A 160 -9.71 -2.01 -13.56
CA PHE A 160 -9.88 -0.92 -12.61
C PHE A 160 -9.38 -1.28 -11.19
N VAL A 161 -9.81 -2.43 -10.68
CA VAL A 161 -9.52 -2.84 -9.29
C VAL A 161 -8.05 -3.09 -9.01
N ASP A 162 -7.25 -3.41 -10.01
CA ASP A 162 -5.80 -3.65 -9.91
C ASP A 162 -4.93 -2.47 -10.39
N ARG A 163 -5.57 -1.28 -10.54
CA ARG A 163 -4.93 0.00 -10.87
C ARG A 163 -5.19 1.09 -9.82
N VAL A 164 -6.03 0.80 -8.83
CA VAL A 164 -6.47 1.77 -7.82
C VAL A 164 -5.30 2.36 -7.05
N ALA A 165 -4.45 1.52 -6.46
CA ALA A 165 -3.29 1.99 -5.73
C ALA A 165 -2.27 2.68 -6.66
N ALA A 166 -2.09 2.17 -7.89
CA ALA A 166 -1.22 2.79 -8.88
C ALA A 166 -1.65 4.23 -9.22
N SER A 167 -2.96 4.46 -9.40
CA SER A 167 -3.51 5.81 -9.62
C SER A 167 -3.23 6.72 -8.42
N ILE A 168 -3.55 6.27 -7.20
CA ILE A 168 -3.36 7.06 -5.98
C ILE A 168 -1.88 7.42 -5.80
N VAL A 169 -0.99 6.43 -5.86
CA VAL A 169 0.45 6.59 -5.65
C VAL A 169 1.06 7.52 -6.69
N THR A 170 0.67 7.39 -7.97
CA THR A 170 1.13 8.26 -9.06
C THR A 170 0.68 9.70 -8.84
N HIS A 171 -0.60 9.93 -8.53
CA HIS A 171 -1.12 11.27 -8.30
C HIS A 171 -0.65 11.89 -6.98
N ALA A 172 -0.20 11.07 -6.02
CA ALA A 172 0.50 11.54 -4.82
C ALA A 172 1.96 11.98 -5.09
N GLY A 173 2.46 11.78 -6.34
CA GLY A 173 3.79 12.20 -6.76
C GLY A 173 4.86 11.12 -6.74
N TYR A 174 4.48 9.83 -6.67
CA TYR A 174 5.39 8.68 -6.55
C TYR A 174 5.15 7.60 -7.61
N PRO A 175 5.14 7.95 -8.93
CA PRO A 175 4.91 6.96 -10.00
C PRO A 175 5.96 5.83 -10.02
N GLU A 176 7.15 6.07 -9.45
CA GLU A 176 8.23 5.10 -9.32
C GLU A 176 7.92 3.95 -8.36
N PHE A 177 6.88 4.05 -7.51
CA PHE A 177 6.44 2.97 -6.62
C PHE A 177 5.42 2.03 -7.26
N VAL A 178 5.16 2.21 -8.56
CA VAL A 178 4.26 1.39 -9.35
C VAL A 178 5.05 0.44 -10.25
N ALA A 179 5.08 -0.83 -9.89
CA ALA A 179 5.71 -1.90 -10.67
C ALA A 179 4.80 -2.34 -11.83
N LYS A 180 5.40 -2.71 -12.97
CA LYS A 180 4.68 -3.22 -14.14
C LYS A 180 4.68 -4.75 -14.23
N THR A 181 5.67 -5.38 -13.63
CA THR A 181 5.80 -6.84 -13.57
C THR A 181 5.99 -7.29 -12.11
N LYS A 182 5.85 -8.58 -11.85
CA LYS A 182 6.13 -9.15 -10.53
C LYS A 182 7.60 -9.01 -10.15
N GLU A 183 8.47 -9.15 -11.11
CA GLU A 183 9.92 -8.99 -10.99
C GLU A 183 10.26 -7.55 -10.59
N ASP A 184 9.67 -6.56 -11.27
CA ASP A 184 9.82 -5.14 -10.91
C ASP A 184 9.31 -4.85 -9.50
N TYR A 185 8.20 -5.49 -9.09
CA TYR A 185 7.64 -5.33 -7.75
C TYR A 185 8.62 -5.79 -6.66
N VAL A 186 9.24 -6.95 -6.87
CA VAL A 186 10.25 -7.50 -5.94
C VAL A 186 11.48 -6.60 -5.91
N GLU A 187 11.99 -6.18 -7.06
CA GLU A 187 13.17 -5.34 -7.14
C GLU A 187 12.92 -3.95 -6.54
N LEU A 188 11.75 -3.37 -6.77
CA LEU A 188 11.34 -2.10 -6.17
C LEU A 188 11.30 -2.19 -4.62
N ALA A 189 10.65 -3.23 -4.09
CA ALA A 189 10.60 -3.45 -2.65
C ALA A 189 11.99 -3.64 -2.03
N LYS A 190 12.87 -4.37 -2.71
CA LYS A 190 14.26 -4.60 -2.33
C LYS A 190 15.08 -3.30 -2.37
N ASN A 191 14.93 -2.49 -3.42
CA ASN A 191 15.66 -1.23 -3.57
C ASN A 191 15.28 -0.23 -2.48
N LEU A 192 13.97 -0.08 -2.18
CA LEU A 192 13.51 0.73 -1.05
C LEU A 192 14.07 0.21 0.29
N ALA A 193 14.14 -1.10 0.46
CA ALA A 193 14.65 -1.73 1.70
C ALA A 193 16.16 -1.62 1.85
N SER A 194 16.93 -1.39 0.78
CA SER A 194 18.40 -1.32 0.80
C SER A 194 18.95 0.07 1.10
N ASP A 195 18.19 1.13 0.83
CA ASP A 195 18.59 2.52 1.12
C ASP A 195 17.83 3.04 2.35
N ILE A 196 18.34 2.71 3.53
CA ILE A 196 17.70 3.06 4.81
C ILE A 196 17.61 4.56 5.03
N ASP A 197 18.67 5.30 4.70
CA ASP A 197 18.69 6.75 4.86
C ASP A 197 17.69 7.43 3.89
N GLY A 198 17.65 6.99 2.64
CA GLY A 198 16.68 7.43 1.65
C GLY A 198 15.26 7.09 2.06
N LEU A 199 15.01 5.87 2.53
CA LEU A 199 13.70 5.41 3.02
C LEU A 199 13.22 6.26 4.21
N ASN A 200 14.10 6.57 5.15
CA ASN A 200 13.74 7.42 6.29
C ASN A 200 13.44 8.86 5.88
N LYS A 201 14.23 9.46 4.99
CA LYS A 201 13.97 10.79 4.43
C LYS A 201 12.64 10.82 3.65
N LEU A 202 12.43 9.82 2.81
CA LEU A 202 11.19 9.63 2.07
C LEU A 202 9.99 9.57 3.03
N ARG A 203 10.06 8.70 4.05
CA ARG A 203 9.02 8.54 5.06
C ARG A 203 8.62 9.86 5.70
N LEU A 204 9.58 10.68 6.08
CA LEU A 204 9.33 11.97 6.74
C LEU A 204 8.73 13.03 5.79
N SER A 205 8.80 12.85 4.48
CA SER A 205 8.31 13.79 3.46
C SER A 205 6.99 13.37 2.78
N ILE A 206 6.63 12.09 2.79
CA ILE A 206 5.48 11.55 2.02
C ILE A 206 4.18 12.26 2.38
N ARG A 207 3.89 12.45 3.68
CA ARG A 207 2.66 13.12 4.14
C ARG A 207 2.54 14.52 3.57
N ASP A 208 3.59 15.32 3.66
CA ASP A 208 3.59 16.70 3.19
C ASP A 208 3.42 16.76 1.66
N ASN A 209 4.04 15.84 0.93
CA ASN A 209 3.90 15.76 -0.51
C ASN A 209 2.49 15.32 -0.91
N LEU A 210 1.90 14.35 -0.21
CA LEU A 210 0.50 13.94 -0.40
C LEU A 210 -0.44 15.12 -0.19
N HIS A 211 -0.28 15.88 0.90
CA HIS A 211 -1.13 17.03 1.21
C HIS A 211 -1.01 18.16 0.19
N LYS A 212 0.13 18.30 -0.48
CA LYS A 212 0.35 19.27 -1.56
C LYS A 212 -0.11 18.74 -2.93
N SER A 213 -0.46 17.49 -3.04
CA SER A 213 -0.90 16.88 -4.29
C SER A 213 -2.33 17.27 -4.66
N LYS A 214 -2.64 17.21 -5.95
CA LYS A 214 -3.97 17.56 -6.47
C LYS A 214 -5.08 16.66 -5.92
N ILE A 215 -4.77 15.42 -5.54
CA ILE A 215 -5.75 14.48 -4.98
C ILE A 215 -6.16 14.80 -3.54
N CYS A 216 -5.52 15.77 -2.90
CA CYS A 216 -5.92 16.31 -1.60
C CYS A 216 -6.55 17.72 -1.70
N ASP A 217 -6.62 18.30 -2.91
CA ASP A 217 -7.23 19.60 -3.16
C ASP A 217 -8.64 19.42 -3.75
N GLY A 218 -9.67 19.70 -2.96
CA GLY A 218 -11.06 19.49 -3.35
C GLY A 218 -11.58 20.49 -4.36
N GLU A 219 -11.05 21.73 -4.39
CA GLU A 219 -11.57 22.78 -5.27
C GLU A 219 -11.34 22.48 -6.76
N PRO A 220 -10.13 22.09 -7.24
CA PRO A 220 -9.94 21.67 -8.62
C PRO A 220 -10.74 20.41 -8.97
N TYR A 221 -10.92 19.50 -8.03
CA TYR A 221 -11.72 18.29 -8.24
C TYR A 221 -13.20 18.64 -8.52
N CYS A 222 -13.80 19.52 -7.70
CA CYS A 222 -15.17 19.98 -7.93
C CYS A 222 -15.30 20.66 -9.29
N ARG A 223 -14.37 21.56 -9.66
CA ARG A 223 -14.38 22.19 -10.99
C ARG A 223 -14.30 21.19 -12.14
N ASN A 224 -13.51 20.14 -12.00
CA ASN A 224 -13.41 19.08 -13.02
C ASN A 224 -14.74 18.33 -13.18
N ILE A 225 -15.47 18.08 -12.09
CA ILE A 225 -16.80 17.45 -12.15
C ILE A 225 -17.82 18.39 -12.76
N GLU A 226 -17.83 19.67 -12.36
CA GLU A 226 -18.77 20.67 -12.87
C GLU A 226 -18.59 20.96 -14.37
N THR A 227 -17.40 20.68 -14.92
CA THR A 227 -17.09 20.88 -16.34
C THR A 227 -17.35 19.62 -17.18
N ALA A 228 -17.49 18.46 -16.54
CA ALA A 228 -17.75 17.17 -17.19
C ALA A 228 -19.22 17.02 -17.58
#